data_dbac23ee28bfe633e5e5370d8b975558
#
_entry.id   dbac23ee28bfe633e5e5370d8b975558
#
_cell.length_a   1.000
_cell.length_b   1.000
_cell.length_c   1.000
_cell.angle_alpha   90.00
_cell.angle_beta   90.00
_cell.angle_gamma   90.00
#
_symmetry.space_group_name_H-M   'P 1'
#
loop_
_entity.id
_entity.type
_entity.pdbx_description
1 polymer ?
#
loop_
_entity_poly.entity_id
_entity_poly.type
_entity_poly.pdbx_seq_one_letter_code
_entity_poly.pdbx_strand_id
1 'polypeptide(L)'
;MPCGLPLPSVLTIMGGHMNTGKLVRLNRIFGHSSGRLCSVAVDHFMGYQDGLPPGLRDVPAALKSIVKGRPDAITMQVGMARTAWKEFAGAVPLIIQSSMLRIDDSAQAQAATPEDAVRLGADGFAIACLVRGPTEWRYMQVVAEAVREAERFEIPVICHIYPRSYAGGVARFSYAPEDIAWAARCAAELGVDVIKVPYCGDVAAYAQIVSDSPVRIVAAGGPKTEDLKGALAMIADVVKSGAAGATIGRNVWGFDNVTANVKAFRAVIHEGMSAEDALRKTGL
;
A
#
# COMPACT_ATOMS: atom_id res chain seq x y z
N MET A 1 30.46 -4.26 -4.79
CA MET A 1 29.92 -4.81 -3.52
C MET A 1 28.63 -4.06 -3.24
N PRO A 2 27.45 -4.69 -3.20
CA PRO A 2 26.23 -3.99 -2.83
C PRO A 2 26.21 -3.83 -1.31
N CYS A 3 26.45 -2.62 -0.84
CA CYS A 3 26.27 -2.24 0.56
C CYS A 3 24.77 -2.02 0.82
N GLY A 4 24.02 -3.09 0.92
CA GLY A 4 22.66 -3.07 1.43
C GLY A 4 22.69 -3.50 2.88
N LEU A 5 22.67 -2.57 3.81
CA LEU A 5 22.38 -2.89 5.20
C LEU A 5 21.02 -3.63 5.22
N PRO A 6 20.93 -4.78 5.93
CA PRO A 6 19.64 -5.44 6.09
C PRO A 6 18.67 -4.47 6.74
N LEU A 7 17.45 -4.37 6.19
CA LEU A 7 16.39 -3.61 6.86
C LEU A 7 16.25 -4.18 8.29
N PRO A 8 16.19 -3.32 9.31
CA PRO A 8 16.03 -3.78 10.67
C PRO A 8 14.76 -4.64 10.77
N SER A 9 14.81 -5.68 11.61
CA SER A 9 13.64 -6.54 11.85
C SER A 9 12.46 -5.71 12.34
N VAL A 10 11.24 -6.22 12.20
CA VAL A 10 10.01 -5.54 12.72
C VAL A 10 10.21 -5.08 14.16
N LEU A 11 10.89 -5.88 14.97
CA LEU A 11 11.23 -5.58 16.39
C LEU A 11 12.20 -4.40 16.56
N THR A 12 13.08 -4.12 15.60
CA THR A 12 14.12 -3.09 15.75
C THR A 12 13.60 -1.69 15.46
N ILE A 13 12.55 -1.56 14.63
CA ILE A 13 11.97 -0.26 14.26
C ILE A 13 10.95 0.23 15.29
N MET A 14 10.30 -0.70 16.01
CA MET A 14 9.21 -0.37 16.93
C MET A 14 9.70 -0.54 18.38
N GLY A 15 10.29 0.51 18.94
CA GLY A 15 10.82 0.56 20.31
C GLY A 15 9.78 0.50 21.44
N GLY A 16 8.60 -0.09 21.22
CA GLY A 16 7.53 -0.28 22.20
C GLY A 16 7.05 -1.73 22.26
N HIS A 17 6.32 -2.09 23.32
CA HIS A 17 5.67 -3.39 23.45
C HIS A 17 4.60 -3.58 22.36
N MET A 18 4.97 -4.19 21.23
CA MET A 18 4.01 -4.60 20.22
C MET A 18 3.32 -5.88 20.68
N ASN A 19 2.00 -5.91 20.63
CA ASN A 19 1.20 -7.09 20.93
C ASN A 19 1.53 -8.24 19.98
N THR A 20 1.54 -9.47 20.48
CA THR A 20 1.92 -10.68 19.73
C THR A 20 1.11 -10.85 18.45
N GLY A 21 -0.20 -10.59 18.49
CA GLY A 21 -1.07 -10.75 17.33
C GLY A 21 -0.72 -9.77 16.19
N LYS A 22 -0.39 -8.51 16.51
CA LYS A 22 0.11 -7.53 15.56
C LYS A 22 1.42 -7.97 14.91
N LEU A 23 2.36 -8.43 15.75
CA LEU A 23 3.66 -8.90 15.28
C LEU A 23 3.53 -10.09 14.33
N VAL A 24 2.70 -11.08 14.66
CA VAL A 24 2.43 -12.24 13.78
C VAL A 24 1.90 -11.81 12.43
N ARG A 25 0.95 -10.88 12.40
CA ARG A 25 0.35 -10.38 11.15
C ARG A 25 1.35 -9.58 10.31
N LEU A 26 2.11 -8.68 10.94
CA LEU A 26 3.16 -7.92 10.25
C LEU A 26 4.25 -8.84 9.69
N ASN A 27 4.65 -9.88 10.42
CA ASN A 27 5.61 -10.86 9.94
C ASN A 27 5.09 -11.67 8.74
N ARG A 28 3.78 -11.85 8.61
CA ARG A 28 3.18 -12.46 7.41
C ARG A 28 3.18 -11.49 6.24
N ILE A 29 2.77 -10.23 6.45
CA ILE A 29 2.74 -9.19 5.42
C ILE A 29 4.15 -8.90 4.88
N PHE A 30 5.16 -8.82 5.76
CA PHE A 30 6.57 -8.59 5.41
C PHE A 30 7.41 -9.87 5.46
N GLY A 31 6.80 -11.01 5.15
CA GLY A 31 7.40 -12.34 5.34
C GLY A 31 8.53 -12.70 4.37
N HIS A 32 8.78 -11.91 3.33
CA HIS A 32 9.89 -12.14 2.42
C HIS A 32 11.23 -11.80 3.10
N SER A 33 12.29 -12.59 2.82
CA SER A 33 13.63 -12.43 3.43
C SER A 33 14.28 -11.06 3.22
N SER A 34 13.85 -10.30 2.19
CA SER A 34 14.29 -8.92 1.99
C SER A 34 13.71 -7.94 3.02
N GLY A 35 12.73 -8.36 3.81
CA GLY A 35 11.97 -7.49 4.72
C GLY A 35 11.10 -6.43 4.04
N ARG A 36 10.96 -6.49 2.71
CA ARG A 36 10.14 -5.58 1.90
C ARG A 36 8.80 -6.20 1.55
N LEU A 37 7.86 -5.33 1.13
CA LEU A 37 6.50 -5.68 0.74
C LEU A 37 6.27 -5.43 -0.75
N CYS A 38 5.86 -6.46 -1.48
CA CYS A 38 5.26 -6.36 -2.81
C CYS A 38 3.78 -6.70 -2.70
N SER A 39 2.95 -5.72 -2.38
CA SER A 39 1.50 -5.91 -2.26
C SER A 39 0.77 -5.51 -3.55
N VAL A 40 -0.33 -6.19 -3.84
CA VAL A 40 -1.21 -5.82 -4.96
C VAL A 40 -2.55 -5.33 -4.43
N ALA A 41 -2.97 -4.14 -4.91
CA ALA A 41 -4.23 -3.52 -4.55
C ALA A 41 -5.29 -3.73 -5.64
N VAL A 42 -6.46 -4.23 -5.26
CA VAL A 42 -7.65 -4.40 -6.12
C VAL A 42 -8.86 -3.63 -5.60
N ASP A 43 -8.63 -2.63 -4.74
CA ASP A 43 -9.63 -1.77 -4.09
C ASP A 43 -9.99 -0.51 -4.92
N HIS A 44 -9.62 -0.45 -6.19
CA HIS A 44 -9.63 0.75 -7.05
C HIS A 44 -10.99 1.08 -7.67
N PHE A 45 -12.10 0.81 -7.03
CA PHE A 45 -13.41 1.14 -7.59
C PHE A 45 -14.10 2.30 -6.86
N MET A 46 -14.32 2.17 -5.56
CA MET A 46 -15.17 3.12 -4.83
C MET A 46 -14.54 4.51 -4.63
N GLY A 47 -13.21 4.59 -4.55
CA GLY A 47 -12.49 5.86 -4.38
C GLY A 47 -12.16 6.59 -5.68
N TYR A 48 -12.34 5.93 -6.84
CA TYR A 48 -11.99 6.49 -8.15
C TYR A 48 -13.25 6.70 -8.98
N GLN A 49 -13.43 7.91 -9.48
CA GLN A 49 -14.61 8.27 -10.29
C GLN A 49 -14.48 7.87 -11.77
N ASP A 50 -13.38 7.21 -12.15
CA ASP A 50 -13.03 6.89 -13.55
C ASP A 50 -13.81 5.67 -14.11
N GLY A 51 -14.86 5.23 -13.43
CA GLY A 51 -15.65 4.07 -13.81
C GLY A 51 -15.01 2.73 -13.40
N LEU A 52 -15.49 1.64 -13.99
CA LEU A 52 -15.04 0.30 -13.68
C LEU A 52 -13.71 0.00 -14.41
N PRO A 53 -12.59 -0.22 -13.70
CA PRO A 53 -11.31 -0.49 -14.34
C PRO A 53 -11.35 -1.77 -15.18
N PRO A 54 -10.91 -1.75 -16.46
CA PRO A 54 -10.98 -2.93 -17.33
C PRO A 54 -10.32 -4.19 -16.71
N GLY A 55 -9.15 -4.03 -16.07
CA GLY A 55 -8.43 -5.14 -15.42
C GLY A 55 -9.08 -5.69 -14.14
N LEU A 56 -10.13 -5.05 -13.62
CA LEU A 56 -10.89 -5.49 -12.44
C LEU A 56 -12.37 -5.73 -12.74
N ARG A 57 -12.79 -5.87 -14.01
CA ARG A 57 -14.18 -6.22 -14.35
C ARG A 57 -14.57 -7.58 -13.82
N ASP A 58 -13.67 -8.55 -13.90
CA ASP A 58 -13.78 -9.87 -13.31
C ASP A 58 -12.74 -10.01 -12.19
N VAL A 59 -13.15 -9.65 -10.97
CA VAL A 59 -12.25 -9.69 -9.80
C VAL A 59 -11.77 -11.11 -9.48
N PRO A 60 -12.61 -12.17 -9.49
CA PRO A 60 -12.14 -13.54 -9.33
C PRO A 60 -11.05 -13.96 -10.32
N ALA A 61 -11.21 -13.67 -11.62
CA ALA A 61 -10.19 -13.97 -12.62
C ALA A 61 -8.90 -13.16 -12.42
N ALA A 62 -9.03 -11.87 -12.09
CA ALA A 62 -7.88 -11.02 -11.75
C ALA A 62 -7.11 -11.57 -10.54
N LEU A 63 -7.81 -11.98 -9.47
CA LEU A 63 -7.20 -12.57 -8.28
C LEU A 63 -6.45 -13.86 -8.58
N LYS A 64 -6.99 -14.76 -9.41
CA LYS A 64 -6.28 -15.99 -9.84
C LYS A 64 -4.94 -15.65 -10.49
N SER A 65 -4.93 -14.67 -11.38
CA SER A 65 -3.71 -14.23 -12.07
C SER A 65 -2.71 -13.55 -11.14
N ILE A 66 -3.21 -12.72 -10.21
CA ILE A 66 -2.38 -12.01 -9.21
C ILE A 66 -1.76 -13.00 -8.23
N VAL A 67 -2.56 -13.90 -7.63
CA VAL A 67 -2.09 -14.89 -6.64
C VAL A 67 -1.04 -15.84 -7.25
N LYS A 68 -1.22 -16.23 -8.52
CA LYS A 68 -0.23 -17.02 -9.27
C LYS A 68 1.12 -16.29 -9.39
N GLY A 69 1.15 -14.97 -9.35
CA GLY A 69 2.36 -14.15 -9.30
C GLY A 69 3.03 -14.14 -7.92
N ARG A 70 2.36 -14.62 -6.87
CA ARG A 70 2.82 -14.71 -5.48
C ARG A 70 3.16 -13.34 -4.85
N PRO A 71 2.25 -12.34 -4.84
CA PRO A 71 2.48 -11.12 -4.07
C PRO A 71 2.58 -11.45 -2.57
N ASP A 72 3.15 -10.55 -1.79
CA ASP A 72 3.28 -10.74 -0.34
C ASP A 72 1.97 -10.44 0.41
N ALA A 73 1.11 -9.60 -0.17
CA ALA A 73 -0.23 -9.32 0.34
C ALA A 73 -1.16 -8.85 -0.78
N ILE A 74 -2.46 -8.91 -0.54
CA ILE A 74 -3.48 -8.34 -1.42
C ILE A 74 -4.39 -7.42 -0.60
N THR A 75 -4.63 -6.21 -1.13
CA THR A 75 -5.55 -5.24 -0.54
C THR A 75 -6.85 -5.19 -1.35
N MET A 76 -8.00 -5.39 -0.69
CA MET A 76 -9.32 -5.32 -1.31
C MET A 76 -10.39 -4.79 -0.36
N GLN A 77 -11.52 -4.37 -0.91
CA GLN A 77 -12.68 -3.95 -0.14
C GLN A 77 -13.39 -5.15 0.50
N VAL A 78 -14.00 -4.93 1.65
CA VAL A 78 -14.67 -5.95 2.48
C VAL A 78 -15.71 -6.79 1.71
N GLY A 79 -16.50 -6.17 0.84
CA GLY A 79 -17.51 -6.86 0.04
C GLY A 79 -16.88 -7.84 -0.96
N MET A 80 -15.79 -7.44 -1.62
CA MET A 80 -15.05 -8.31 -2.52
C MET A 80 -14.34 -9.44 -1.76
N ALA A 81 -13.81 -9.17 -0.58
CA ALA A 81 -13.20 -10.21 0.25
C ALA A 81 -14.23 -11.29 0.64
N ARG A 82 -15.45 -10.90 1.04
CA ARG A 82 -16.53 -11.85 1.36
C ARG A 82 -16.92 -12.77 0.21
N THR A 83 -16.84 -12.27 -1.02
CA THR A 83 -17.34 -13.01 -2.20
C THR A 83 -16.23 -13.71 -2.98
N ALA A 84 -15.07 -13.10 -3.15
CA ALA A 84 -14.04 -13.55 -4.08
C ALA A 84 -12.78 -14.13 -3.41
N TRP A 85 -12.61 -14.00 -2.08
CA TRP A 85 -11.38 -14.40 -1.41
C TRP A 85 -11.33 -15.87 -0.96
N LYS A 86 -12.46 -16.56 -0.88
CA LYS A 86 -12.56 -17.92 -0.31
C LYS A 86 -11.56 -18.94 -0.91
N GLU A 87 -11.35 -18.88 -2.22
CA GLU A 87 -10.42 -19.78 -2.92
C GLU A 87 -8.94 -19.52 -2.55
N PHE A 88 -8.61 -18.35 -2.01
CA PHE A 88 -7.25 -17.91 -1.72
C PHE A 88 -6.97 -17.77 -0.23
N ALA A 89 -7.93 -18.13 0.62
CA ALA A 89 -7.83 -18.01 2.07
C ALA A 89 -6.60 -18.77 2.60
N GLY A 90 -5.71 -18.05 3.27
CA GLY A 90 -4.45 -18.59 3.77
C GLY A 90 -3.30 -18.72 2.75
N ALA A 91 -3.56 -18.47 1.45
CA ALA A 91 -2.51 -18.55 0.42
C ALA A 91 -1.62 -17.30 0.38
N VAL A 92 -2.21 -16.14 0.66
CA VAL A 92 -1.54 -14.83 0.67
C VAL A 92 -2.16 -13.99 1.78
N PRO A 93 -1.40 -13.18 2.53
CA PRO A 93 -1.92 -12.20 3.48
C PRO A 93 -2.98 -11.29 2.86
N LEU A 94 -4.09 -11.11 3.57
CA LEU A 94 -5.20 -10.26 3.17
C LEU A 94 -5.17 -8.95 3.95
N ILE A 95 -5.34 -7.84 3.25
CA ILE A 95 -5.51 -6.51 3.84
C ILE A 95 -6.88 -5.98 3.43
N ILE A 96 -7.73 -5.64 4.40
CA ILE A 96 -9.06 -5.08 4.14
C ILE A 96 -8.97 -3.56 4.06
N GLN A 97 -9.27 -3.00 2.90
CA GLN A 97 -9.48 -1.56 2.74
C GLN A 97 -10.87 -1.18 3.27
N SER A 98 -10.90 -0.22 4.18
CA SER A 98 -12.14 0.21 4.85
C SER A 98 -12.76 1.47 4.26
N SER A 99 -11.97 2.30 3.59
CA SER A 99 -12.38 3.66 3.26
C SER A 99 -13.16 3.77 1.96
N MET A 100 -14.20 4.57 2.00
CA MET A 100 -14.88 5.13 0.85
C MET A 100 -14.72 6.65 0.93
N LEU A 101 -13.82 7.21 0.13
CA LEU A 101 -13.56 8.65 0.14
C LEU A 101 -13.30 9.18 -1.27
N ARG A 102 -13.54 10.47 -1.45
CA ARG A 102 -13.21 11.21 -2.66
C ARG A 102 -12.33 12.39 -2.34
N ILE A 103 -11.47 12.72 -3.28
CA ILE A 103 -10.48 13.80 -3.11
C ILE A 103 -11.12 15.18 -2.90
N ASP A 104 -12.32 15.39 -3.41
CA ASP A 104 -13.12 16.61 -3.35
C ASP A 104 -14.03 16.69 -2.10
N ASP A 105 -13.86 15.77 -1.15
CA ASP A 105 -14.67 15.65 0.07
C ASP A 105 -16.17 15.33 -0.16
N SER A 106 -16.59 15.01 -1.40
CA SER A 106 -17.98 14.65 -1.71
C SER A 106 -18.40 13.28 -1.11
N ALA A 107 -17.45 12.47 -0.68
CA ALA A 107 -17.70 11.23 0.03
C ALA A 107 -16.61 10.97 1.08
N GLN A 108 -17.04 10.62 2.29
CA GLN A 108 -16.19 10.14 3.38
C GLN A 108 -17.00 9.18 4.24
N ALA A 109 -16.70 7.88 4.12
CA ALA A 109 -17.33 6.84 4.93
C ALA A 109 -16.38 5.65 5.09
N GLN A 110 -16.71 4.77 6.03
CA GLN A 110 -16.04 3.48 6.20
C GLN A 110 -16.97 2.34 5.79
N ALA A 111 -16.46 1.39 5.01
CA ALA A 111 -17.17 0.19 4.58
C ALA A 111 -16.88 -1.01 5.49
N ALA A 112 -15.87 -0.92 6.35
CA ALA A 112 -15.45 -1.99 7.24
C ALA A 112 -14.86 -1.43 8.54
N THR A 113 -14.92 -2.25 9.58
CA THR A 113 -14.23 -2.04 10.85
C THR A 113 -13.02 -2.99 10.99
N PRO A 114 -12.10 -2.75 11.94
CA PRO A 114 -11.07 -3.72 12.32
C PRO A 114 -11.65 -5.11 12.68
N GLU A 115 -12.81 -5.18 13.33
CA GLU A 115 -13.50 -6.43 13.64
C GLU A 115 -13.91 -7.18 12.37
N ASP A 116 -14.47 -6.47 11.36
CA ASP A 116 -14.81 -7.08 10.07
C ASP A 116 -13.58 -7.70 9.40
N ALA A 117 -12.44 -7.04 9.45
CA ALA A 117 -11.19 -7.56 8.90
C ALA A 117 -10.73 -8.83 9.61
N VAL A 118 -10.75 -8.83 10.94
CA VAL A 118 -10.36 -10.01 11.74
C VAL A 118 -11.31 -11.19 11.47
N ARG A 119 -12.60 -10.95 11.38
CA ARG A 119 -13.60 -12.00 11.06
C ARG A 119 -13.40 -12.62 9.67
N LEU A 120 -12.78 -11.89 8.74
CA LEU A 120 -12.40 -12.39 7.42
C LEU A 120 -11.02 -13.06 7.40
N GLY A 121 -10.35 -13.17 8.55
CA GLY A 121 -9.01 -13.73 8.64
C GLY A 121 -7.93 -12.83 8.02
N ALA A 122 -8.16 -11.52 7.95
CA ALA A 122 -7.20 -10.57 7.39
C ALA A 122 -5.99 -10.40 8.32
N ASP A 123 -4.84 -10.15 7.70
CA ASP A 123 -3.57 -9.84 8.38
C ASP A 123 -3.35 -8.33 8.53
N GLY A 124 -4.15 -7.48 7.87
CA GLY A 124 -4.05 -6.02 7.98
C GLY A 124 -5.38 -5.33 7.73
N PHE A 125 -5.50 -4.15 8.33
CA PHE A 125 -6.61 -3.22 8.13
C PHE A 125 -6.09 -1.94 7.50
N ALA A 126 -6.55 -1.62 6.30
CA ALA A 126 -6.15 -0.41 5.59
C ALA A 126 -7.22 0.68 5.72
N ILE A 127 -6.77 1.89 5.97
CA ILE A 127 -7.60 3.08 6.05
C ILE A 127 -6.99 4.20 5.21
N ALA A 128 -7.81 4.91 4.45
CA ALA A 128 -7.33 6.04 3.66
C ALA A 128 -7.56 7.37 4.39
N CYS A 129 -6.60 8.27 4.24
CA CYS A 129 -6.59 9.60 4.84
C CYS A 129 -6.19 10.64 3.79
N LEU A 130 -6.89 11.77 3.76
CA LEU A 130 -6.53 12.92 2.96
C LEU A 130 -6.06 14.05 3.87
N VAL A 131 -4.85 14.53 3.64
CA VAL A 131 -4.28 15.65 4.40
C VAL A 131 -4.01 16.85 3.49
N ARG A 132 -3.61 17.97 4.07
CA ARG A 132 -3.56 19.27 3.40
C ARG A 132 -4.95 19.67 2.88
N GLY A 133 -5.62 20.51 3.60
CA GLY A 133 -6.92 21.04 3.22
C GLY A 133 -7.85 21.22 4.42
N PRO A 134 -9.01 21.88 4.23
CA PRO A 134 -9.86 22.33 5.33
C PRO A 134 -10.51 21.16 6.12
N THR A 135 -10.55 19.98 5.55
CA THR A 135 -11.20 18.79 6.15
C THR A 135 -10.21 17.75 6.66
N GLU A 136 -8.89 17.99 6.61
CA GLU A 136 -7.89 16.99 6.99
C GLU A 136 -8.09 16.41 8.40
N TRP A 137 -8.51 17.26 9.38
CA TRP A 137 -8.76 16.83 10.74
C TRP A 137 -9.85 15.76 10.87
N ARG A 138 -10.86 15.78 9.99
CA ARG A 138 -11.92 14.76 9.97
C ARG A 138 -11.38 13.39 9.57
N TYR A 139 -10.49 13.36 8.57
CA TYR A 139 -9.82 12.14 8.15
C TYR A 139 -8.89 11.62 9.23
N MET A 140 -8.11 12.51 9.86
CA MET A 140 -7.23 12.15 10.97
C MET A 140 -8.01 11.58 12.17
N GLN A 141 -9.17 12.15 12.50
CA GLN A 141 -10.05 11.63 13.55
C GLN A 141 -10.48 10.20 13.25
N VAL A 142 -10.92 9.92 12.02
CA VAL A 142 -11.34 8.57 11.58
C VAL A 142 -10.18 7.58 11.68
N VAL A 143 -8.96 7.99 11.30
CA VAL A 143 -7.76 7.14 11.45
C VAL A 143 -7.48 6.87 12.93
N ALA A 144 -7.52 7.88 13.79
CA ALA A 144 -7.27 7.72 15.22
C ALA A 144 -8.31 6.79 15.90
N GLU A 145 -9.56 6.86 15.48
CA GLU A 145 -10.62 5.95 15.94
C GLU A 145 -10.36 4.51 15.49
N ALA A 146 -9.98 4.32 14.23
CA ALA A 146 -9.65 3.01 13.68
C ALA A 146 -8.41 2.39 14.36
N VAL A 147 -7.38 3.18 14.66
CA VAL A 147 -6.19 2.72 15.40
C VAL A 147 -6.58 2.22 16.78
N ARG A 148 -7.38 2.99 17.55
CA ARG A 148 -7.85 2.56 18.88
C ARG A 148 -8.69 1.29 18.84
N GLU A 149 -9.53 1.14 17.83
CA GLU A 149 -10.34 -0.06 17.65
C GLU A 149 -9.45 -1.26 17.25
N ALA A 150 -8.52 -1.07 16.31
CA ALA A 150 -7.61 -2.09 15.82
C ALA A 150 -6.71 -2.68 16.94
N GLU A 151 -6.32 -1.87 17.94
CA GLU A 151 -5.58 -2.33 19.11
C GLU A 151 -6.31 -3.43 19.88
N ARG A 152 -7.63 -3.36 19.96
CA ARG A 152 -8.45 -4.37 20.67
C ARG A 152 -8.40 -5.75 20.00
N PHE A 153 -8.11 -5.78 18.71
CA PHE A 153 -8.04 -6.99 17.88
C PHE A 153 -6.61 -7.36 17.48
N GLU A 154 -5.63 -6.58 17.93
CA GLU A 154 -4.22 -6.76 17.57
C GLU A 154 -4.00 -6.88 16.04
N ILE A 155 -4.78 -6.13 15.25
CA ILE A 155 -4.62 -6.07 13.80
C ILE A 155 -3.83 -4.80 13.42
N PRO A 156 -2.77 -4.90 12.58
CA PRO A 156 -2.02 -3.73 12.18
C PRO A 156 -2.83 -2.82 11.26
N VAL A 157 -2.68 -1.51 11.47
CA VAL A 157 -3.29 -0.47 10.65
C VAL A 157 -2.29 0.03 9.60
N ILE A 158 -2.69 -0.05 8.34
CA ILE A 158 -1.95 0.47 7.19
C ILE A 158 -2.65 1.74 6.71
N CYS A 159 -2.05 2.90 6.95
CA CYS A 159 -2.65 4.17 6.54
C CYS A 159 -2.26 4.52 5.10
N HIS A 160 -3.24 4.54 4.20
CA HIS A 160 -3.11 5.05 2.85
C HIS A 160 -3.30 6.57 2.89
N ILE A 161 -2.24 7.34 3.10
CA ILE A 161 -2.34 8.77 3.31
C ILE A 161 -1.84 9.57 2.10
N TYR A 162 -2.68 10.49 1.64
CA TYR A 162 -2.43 11.26 0.43
C TYR A 162 -2.56 12.76 0.73
N PRO A 163 -1.49 13.53 0.51
CA PRO A 163 -1.59 14.98 0.60
C PRO A 163 -2.31 15.57 -0.62
N ARG A 164 -3.04 16.65 -0.39
CA ARG A 164 -3.77 17.39 -1.41
C ARG A 164 -3.15 18.75 -1.68
N SER A 165 -3.37 19.25 -2.88
CA SER A 165 -3.15 20.64 -3.25
C SER A 165 -4.42 21.21 -3.89
N TYR A 166 -4.57 22.53 -3.85
CA TYR A 166 -5.76 23.22 -4.36
C TYR A 166 -5.33 24.29 -5.36
N ALA A 167 -5.27 23.93 -6.64
CA ALA A 167 -5.03 24.87 -7.72
C ALA A 167 -6.37 25.26 -8.36
N GLY A 168 -6.67 26.56 -8.36
CA GLY A 168 -7.96 27.05 -8.88
C GLY A 168 -9.19 26.51 -8.13
N GLY A 169 -9.07 26.18 -6.85
CA GLY A 169 -10.15 25.63 -6.03
C GLY A 169 -10.45 24.14 -6.27
N VAL A 170 -9.70 23.47 -7.13
CA VAL A 170 -9.87 22.03 -7.42
C VAL A 170 -8.86 21.23 -6.61
N ALA A 171 -9.35 20.26 -5.83
CA ALA A 171 -8.50 19.34 -5.08
C ALA A 171 -7.77 18.36 -6.02
N ARG A 172 -6.47 18.21 -5.83
CA ARG A 172 -5.61 17.26 -6.54
C ARG A 172 -4.65 16.59 -5.55
N PHE A 173 -4.12 15.43 -5.88
CA PHE A 173 -3.03 14.84 -5.12
C PHE A 173 -1.76 15.67 -5.28
N SER A 174 -1.07 15.94 -4.17
CA SER A 174 0.24 16.55 -4.18
C SER A 174 1.33 15.46 -4.19
N TYR A 175 2.36 15.71 -4.97
CA TYR A 175 3.57 14.90 -5.02
C TYR A 175 4.80 15.67 -4.55
N ALA A 176 4.59 16.88 -4.00
CA ALA A 176 5.67 17.68 -3.43
C ALA A 176 6.27 16.96 -2.21
N PRO A 177 7.61 16.87 -2.11
CA PRO A 177 8.28 16.15 -1.02
C PRO A 177 7.84 16.61 0.37
N GLU A 178 7.67 17.92 0.57
CA GLU A 178 7.24 18.51 1.84
C GLU A 178 5.81 18.12 2.23
N ASP A 179 4.91 17.93 1.27
CA ASP A 179 3.55 17.49 1.52
C ASP A 179 3.49 16.00 1.84
N ILE A 180 4.34 15.19 1.18
CA ILE A 180 4.47 13.77 1.47
C ILE A 180 5.11 13.56 2.85
N ALA A 181 6.12 14.34 3.21
CA ALA A 181 6.71 14.34 4.54
C ALA A 181 5.67 14.68 5.62
N TRP A 182 4.85 15.72 5.39
CA TRP A 182 3.73 16.07 6.25
C TRP A 182 2.75 14.91 6.42
N ALA A 183 2.33 14.29 5.31
CA ALA A 183 1.43 13.15 5.34
C ALA A 183 2.00 11.98 6.15
N ALA A 184 3.26 11.63 5.91
CA ALA A 184 3.95 10.56 6.64
C ALA A 184 4.00 10.87 8.15
N ARG A 185 4.30 12.11 8.52
CA ARG A 185 4.35 12.54 9.92
C ARG A 185 2.97 12.48 10.57
N CYS A 186 1.92 12.95 9.91
CA CYS A 186 0.55 12.84 10.43
C CYS A 186 0.16 11.39 10.73
N ALA A 187 0.45 10.46 9.80
CA ALA A 187 0.14 9.05 10.00
C ALA A 187 0.92 8.44 11.18
N ALA A 188 2.21 8.78 11.32
CA ALA A 188 3.03 8.31 12.44
C ALA A 188 2.50 8.81 13.79
N GLU A 189 2.11 10.09 13.90
CA GLU A 189 1.53 10.68 15.12
C GLU A 189 0.17 10.07 15.49
N LEU A 190 -0.56 9.55 14.50
CA LEU A 190 -1.83 8.85 14.73
C LEU A 190 -1.65 7.39 15.20
N GLY A 191 -0.41 6.89 15.24
CA GLY A 191 -0.10 5.57 15.77
C GLY A 191 -0.36 4.41 14.81
N VAL A 192 -0.30 4.64 13.50
CA VAL A 192 -0.44 3.58 12.50
C VAL A 192 0.81 2.70 12.45
N ASP A 193 0.68 1.45 12.01
CA ASP A 193 1.76 0.48 11.98
C ASP A 193 2.55 0.49 10.65
N VAL A 194 1.90 0.90 9.56
CA VAL A 194 2.52 1.04 8.23
C VAL A 194 1.94 2.26 7.53
N ILE A 195 2.79 3.03 6.89
CA ILE A 195 2.41 4.23 6.14
C ILE A 195 2.54 3.95 4.65
N LYS A 196 1.47 4.17 3.89
CA LYS A 196 1.49 4.15 2.42
C LYS A 196 1.29 5.57 1.90
N VAL A 197 2.33 6.12 1.27
CA VAL A 197 2.33 7.47 0.67
C VAL A 197 2.75 7.42 -0.80
N PRO A 198 2.41 8.43 -1.61
CA PRO A 198 2.93 8.55 -2.97
C PRO A 198 4.46 8.68 -3.00
N TYR A 199 5.09 8.24 -4.10
CA TYR A 199 6.47 8.56 -4.40
C TYR A 199 6.55 9.96 -5.02
N CYS A 200 7.50 10.79 -4.57
CA CYS A 200 7.64 12.19 -5.02
C CYS A 200 8.38 12.36 -6.35
N GLY A 201 8.91 11.28 -6.93
CA GLY A 201 9.70 11.36 -8.17
C GLY A 201 11.20 11.65 -7.97
N ASP A 202 11.63 11.85 -6.73
CA ASP A 202 13.04 12.10 -6.37
C ASP A 202 13.51 11.11 -5.30
N VAL A 203 14.57 10.36 -5.61
CA VAL A 203 15.10 9.30 -4.73
C VAL A 203 15.68 9.89 -3.45
N ALA A 204 16.41 11.01 -3.53
CA ALA A 204 17.06 11.59 -2.37
C ALA A 204 16.04 12.22 -1.40
N ALA A 205 15.07 12.96 -1.94
CA ALA A 205 13.98 13.52 -1.14
C ALA A 205 13.13 12.43 -0.48
N TYR A 206 12.82 11.36 -1.23
CA TYR A 206 12.05 10.26 -0.66
C TYR A 206 12.85 9.45 0.38
N ALA A 207 14.17 9.30 0.18
CA ALA A 207 15.05 8.68 1.17
C ALA A 207 15.08 9.46 2.49
N GLN A 208 15.06 10.80 2.42
CA GLN A 208 14.95 11.63 3.61
C GLN A 208 13.62 11.40 4.35
N ILE A 209 12.50 11.38 3.61
CA ILE A 209 11.16 11.11 4.19
C ILE A 209 11.13 9.73 4.87
N VAL A 210 11.72 8.71 4.23
CA VAL A 210 11.81 7.36 4.79
C VAL A 210 12.66 7.33 6.06
N SER A 211 13.81 8.03 6.05
CA SER A 211 14.73 8.11 7.19
C SER A 211 14.12 8.83 8.39
N ASP A 212 13.32 9.87 8.15
CA ASP A 212 12.69 10.68 9.20
C ASP A 212 11.46 10.01 9.82
N SER A 213 10.97 8.93 9.21
CA SER A 213 9.78 8.23 9.69
C SER A 213 10.12 7.14 10.70
N PRO A 214 9.54 7.18 11.93
CA PRO A 214 9.67 6.09 12.89
C PRO A 214 8.83 4.85 12.50
N VAL A 215 7.99 4.96 11.48
CA VAL A 215 7.07 3.91 11.00
C VAL A 215 7.47 3.53 9.57
N ARG A 216 7.34 2.24 9.24
CA ARG A 216 7.66 1.75 7.89
C ARG A 216 6.85 2.45 6.82
N ILE A 217 7.55 2.99 5.81
CA ILE A 217 6.93 3.58 4.62
C ILE A 217 6.96 2.58 3.47
N VAL A 218 5.80 2.36 2.86
CA VAL A 218 5.64 1.69 1.57
C VAL A 218 5.08 2.69 0.55
N ALA A 219 5.55 2.61 -0.69
CA ALA A 219 5.07 3.53 -1.71
C ALA A 219 3.72 3.09 -2.28
N ALA A 220 2.87 4.05 -2.62
CA ALA A 220 1.75 3.83 -3.53
C ALA A 220 2.29 3.57 -4.94
N GLY A 221 1.68 2.63 -5.66
CA GLY A 221 2.08 2.23 -7.02
C GLY A 221 1.83 3.29 -8.11
N GLY A 222 1.38 4.47 -7.73
CA GLY A 222 1.18 5.62 -8.61
C GLY A 222 0.05 5.49 -9.63
N PRO A 223 -0.12 6.51 -10.48
CA PRO A 223 -0.99 6.45 -11.65
C PRO A 223 -0.56 5.33 -12.60
N LYS A 224 -1.45 4.91 -13.51
CA LYS A 224 -1.05 4.01 -14.59
C LYS A 224 -0.05 4.74 -15.50
N THR A 225 1.12 4.12 -15.68
CA THR A 225 2.16 4.58 -16.62
C THR A 225 1.82 4.19 -18.06
N GLU A 226 2.52 4.75 -19.03
CA GLU A 226 2.34 4.36 -20.45
C GLU A 226 2.66 2.89 -20.66
N ASP A 227 3.75 2.41 -20.06
CA ASP A 227 4.21 1.03 -20.15
C ASP A 227 4.62 0.46 -18.78
N LEU A 228 4.79 -0.85 -18.74
CA LEU A 228 5.20 -1.56 -17.54
C LEU A 228 6.64 -1.22 -17.12
N LYS A 229 7.51 -0.91 -18.10
CA LYS A 229 8.92 -0.56 -17.83
C LYS A 229 9.02 0.70 -16.98
N GLY A 230 8.25 1.74 -17.32
CA GLY A 230 8.19 2.98 -16.54
C GLY A 230 7.69 2.75 -15.11
N ALA A 231 6.68 1.89 -14.95
CA ALA A 231 6.20 1.52 -13.62
C ALA A 231 7.28 0.77 -12.80
N LEU A 232 7.97 -0.17 -13.40
CA LEU A 232 9.06 -0.92 -12.75
C LEU A 232 10.24 0.00 -12.38
N ALA A 233 10.60 0.95 -13.26
CA ALA A 233 11.65 1.93 -12.99
C ALA A 233 11.31 2.83 -11.79
N MET A 234 10.08 3.32 -11.72
CA MET A 234 9.60 4.08 -10.56
C MET A 234 9.72 3.27 -9.26
N ILE A 235 9.33 1.98 -9.27
CA ILE A 235 9.44 1.13 -8.09
C ILE A 235 10.91 0.80 -7.75
N ALA A 236 11.79 0.71 -8.75
CA ALA A 236 13.23 0.57 -8.49
C ALA A 236 13.80 1.80 -7.74
N ASP A 237 13.35 2.99 -8.09
CA ASP A 237 13.73 4.22 -7.38
C ASP A 237 13.16 4.27 -5.95
N VAL A 238 11.93 3.81 -5.75
CA VAL A 238 11.35 3.60 -4.41
C VAL A 238 12.22 2.65 -3.57
N VAL A 239 12.68 1.55 -4.14
CA VAL A 239 13.56 0.59 -3.45
C VAL A 239 14.92 1.23 -3.10
N LYS A 240 15.51 2.01 -4.03
CA LYS A 240 16.76 2.75 -3.80
C LYS A 240 16.64 3.76 -2.66
N SER A 241 15.48 4.38 -2.47
CA SER A 241 15.24 5.32 -1.37
C SER A 241 15.19 4.67 0.02
N GLY A 242 15.24 3.34 0.11
CA GLY A 242 15.17 2.62 1.38
C GLY A 242 13.74 2.33 1.87
N ALA A 243 12.72 2.67 1.11
CA ALA A 243 11.33 2.34 1.46
C ALA A 243 11.12 0.83 1.63
N ALA A 244 10.19 0.46 2.49
CA ALA A 244 9.88 -0.93 2.84
C ALA A 244 9.05 -1.66 1.76
N GLY A 245 9.04 -1.17 0.52
CA GLY A 245 8.35 -1.77 -0.61
C GLY A 245 7.23 -0.91 -1.17
N ALA A 246 6.25 -1.55 -1.82
CA ALA A 246 5.16 -0.85 -2.46
C ALA A 246 3.86 -1.65 -2.46
N THR A 247 2.72 -0.94 -2.56
CA THR A 247 1.41 -1.50 -2.89
C THR A 247 0.97 -1.00 -4.25
N ILE A 248 0.86 -1.90 -5.22
CA ILE A 248 0.72 -1.59 -6.63
C ILE A 248 -0.64 -2.10 -7.13
N GLY A 249 -1.37 -1.27 -7.86
CA GLY A 249 -2.68 -1.64 -8.43
C GLY A 249 -2.67 -1.58 -9.95
N ARG A 250 -3.03 -0.43 -10.50
CA ARG A 250 -3.20 -0.17 -11.95
C ARG A 250 -2.01 -0.62 -12.80
N ASN A 251 -0.80 -0.51 -12.28
CA ASN A 251 0.43 -0.93 -12.96
C ASN A 251 0.68 -2.45 -12.89
N VAL A 252 -0.15 -3.23 -12.17
CA VAL A 252 -0.14 -4.69 -12.20
C VAL A 252 -1.23 -5.21 -13.14
N TRP A 253 -2.49 -4.90 -12.85
CA TRP A 253 -3.64 -5.46 -13.56
C TRP A 253 -4.11 -4.60 -14.74
N GLY A 254 -3.55 -3.43 -14.95
CA GLY A 254 -3.83 -2.56 -16.09
C GLY A 254 -3.00 -2.86 -17.35
N PHE A 255 -2.12 -3.84 -17.32
CA PHE A 255 -1.35 -4.36 -18.46
C PHE A 255 -1.63 -5.85 -18.65
N ASP A 256 -1.32 -6.37 -19.84
CA ASP A 256 -1.42 -7.78 -20.13
C ASP A 256 -0.48 -8.63 -19.25
N ASN A 257 -0.76 -9.94 -19.17
CA ASN A 257 0.05 -10.90 -18.42
C ASN A 257 0.26 -10.55 -16.93
N VAL A 258 -0.86 -10.32 -16.23
CA VAL A 258 -0.88 -9.92 -14.80
C VAL A 258 0.05 -10.77 -13.92
N THR A 259 0.12 -12.07 -14.16
CA THR A 259 1.01 -12.99 -13.40
C THR A 259 2.48 -12.63 -13.57
N ALA A 260 2.92 -12.34 -14.81
CA ALA A 260 4.29 -11.94 -15.08
C ALA A 260 4.58 -10.52 -14.53
N ASN A 261 3.61 -9.62 -14.61
CA ASN A 261 3.73 -8.27 -14.03
C ASN A 261 4.00 -8.33 -12.52
N VAL A 262 3.23 -9.14 -11.76
CA VAL A 262 3.49 -9.34 -10.32
C VAL A 262 4.91 -9.86 -10.07
N LYS A 263 5.35 -10.86 -10.87
CA LYS A 263 6.70 -11.41 -10.73
C LYS A 263 7.79 -10.37 -11.04
N ALA A 264 7.58 -9.50 -12.04
CA ALA A 264 8.51 -8.44 -12.39
C ALA A 264 8.63 -7.42 -11.23
N PHE A 265 7.51 -6.96 -10.64
CA PHE A 265 7.55 -6.10 -9.47
C PHE A 265 8.23 -6.77 -8.27
N ARG A 266 8.00 -8.06 -8.05
CA ARG A 266 8.71 -8.81 -7.01
C ARG A 266 10.21 -8.84 -7.23
N ALA A 267 10.67 -9.06 -8.47
CA ALA A 267 12.10 -9.06 -8.82
C ALA A 267 12.73 -7.69 -8.55
N VAL A 268 12.04 -6.59 -8.89
CA VAL A 268 12.51 -5.24 -8.56
C VAL A 268 12.57 -5.01 -7.05
N ILE A 269 11.49 -5.33 -6.32
CA ILE A 269 11.36 -5.01 -4.90
C ILE A 269 12.28 -5.88 -4.04
N HIS A 270 12.30 -7.18 -4.27
CA HIS A 270 12.99 -8.13 -3.39
C HIS A 270 14.43 -8.41 -3.80
N GLU A 271 14.70 -8.42 -5.11
CA GLU A 271 16.01 -8.77 -5.63
C GLU A 271 16.81 -7.54 -6.06
N GLY A 272 16.20 -6.34 -6.05
CA GLY A 272 16.85 -5.08 -6.43
C GLY A 272 17.18 -4.99 -7.92
N MET A 273 16.44 -5.72 -8.77
CA MET A 273 16.68 -5.72 -10.22
C MET A 273 16.32 -4.39 -10.85
N SER A 274 17.00 -4.06 -11.97
CA SER A 274 16.56 -2.99 -12.87
C SER A 274 15.22 -3.37 -13.54
N ALA A 275 14.52 -2.37 -14.08
CA ALA A 275 13.29 -2.61 -14.83
C ALA A 275 13.53 -3.56 -16.02
N GLU A 276 14.62 -3.36 -16.77
CA GLU A 276 15.00 -4.18 -17.92
C GLU A 276 15.29 -5.63 -17.53
N ASP A 277 16.05 -5.84 -16.45
CA ASP A 277 16.38 -7.18 -15.98
C ASP A 277 15.15 -7.92 -15.48
N ALA A 278 14.26 -7.23 -14.79
CA ALA A 278 13.00 -7.79 -14.30
C ALA A 278 12.08 -8.22 -15.47
N LEU A 279 11.94 -7.38 -16.50
CA LEU A 279 11.18 -7.73 -17.72
C LEU A 279 11.78 -8.95 -18.39
N ARG A 280 13.08 -8.95 -18.64
CA ARG A 280 13.80 -10.10 -19.28
C ARG A 280 13.62 -11.39 -18.45
N LYS A 281 13.77 -11.32 -17.13
CA LYS A 281 13.60 -12.45 -16.21
C LYS A 281 12.19 -13.06 -16.29
N THR A 282 11.18 -12.24 -16.52
CA THR A 282 9.77 -12.66 -16.51
C THR A 282 9.19 -12.95 -17.89
N GLY A 283 10.00 -12.77 -18.95
CA GLY A 283 9.58 -13.03 -20.34
C GLY A 283 8.61 -11.96 -20.87
N LEU A 284 8.77 -10.71 -20.43
CA LEU A 284 8.00 -9.54 -20.84
C LEU A 284 8.83 -8.60 -21.71
#